data_00f327995150570ab80e5f77301eb7df
#
_entry.id   00f327995150570ab80e5f77301eb7df
#
_cell.length_a   1.000
_cell.length_b   1.000
_cell.length_c   1.000
_cell.angle_alpha   90.00
_cell.angle_beta   90.00
_cell.angle_gamma   90.00
#
_symmetry.space_group_name_H-M   'P 1'
#
loop_
_entity.id
_entity.type
_entity.pdbx_description
1 polymer ?
#
loop_
_entity_poly.entity_id
_entity_poly.type
_entity_poly.pdbx_seq_one_letter_code
_entity_poly.pdbx_strand_id
1 'polypeptide(L)'
;MVADLVVQRPEGLYCPPGDFYIDPWRPVDRAVITHAHADHARRGHGHYLAAAPAEGVLRARLGEITLQPLAYGEVVEHHGVRISLHPAGHVLGSAQVRLEHGGRVWVAS
;
A
#
# COMPACT_ATOMS: atom_id res chain seq x y z
N MET A 1 1.71 27.14 3.22
CA MET A 1 0.77 26.10 2.82
C MET A 1 1.38 24.73 3.09
N VAL A 2 0.61 23.83 3.60
CA VAL A 2 1.07 22.50 3.97
C VAL A 2 0.67 21.55 2.83
N ALA A 3 1.65 20.83 2.26
CA ALA A 3 1.37 19.86 1.21
C ALA A 3 0.60 18.67 1.77
N ASP A 4 -0.33 18.14 1.00
CA ASP A 4 -1.07 16.94 1.39
C ASP A 4 -0.12 15.74 1.43
N LEU A 5 -0.31 14.86 2.41
CA LEU A 5 0.48 13.64 2.52
C LEU A 5 0.15 12.66 1.40
N VAL A 6 -1.09 12.65 0.93
CA VAL A 6 -1.55 11.82 -0.18
C VAL A 6 -2.32 12.68 -1.16
N VAL A 7 -2.03 12.52 -2.45
CA VAL A 7 -2.69 13.25 -3.53
C VAL A 7 -3.19 12.27 -4.59
N GLN A 8 -4.19 12.70 -5.36
CA GLN A 8 -4.72 11.93 -6.47
C GLN A 8 -3.86 12.15 -7.71
N ARG A 9 -3.48 11.07 -8.39
CA ARG A 9 -2.78 11.10 -9.68
C ARG A 9 -3.47 10.16 -10.66
N PRO A 10 -3.14 10.23 -11.97
CA PRO A 10 -3.74 9.30 -12.95
C PRO A 10 -3.52 7.83 -12.61
N GLU A 11 -2.42 7.48 -11.96
CA GLU A 11 -2.11 6.10 -11.57
C GLU A 11 -2.87 5.65 -10.32
N GLY A 12 -3.29 6.59 -9.47
CA GLY A 12 -3.96 6.29 -8.21
C GLY A 12 -3.59 7.29 -7.12
N LEU A 13 -3.85 6.91 -5.88
CA LEU A 13 -3.44 7.72 -4.73
C LEU A 13 -1.92 7.66 -4.57
N TYR A 14 -1.28 8.80 -4.44
CA TYR A 14 0.16 8.92 -4.39
C TYR A 14 0.63 9.64 -3.14
N CYS A 15 1.67 9.12 -2.51
CA CYS A 15 2.32 9.75 -1.36
C CYS A 15 3.61 10.43 -1.83
N PRO A 16 3.61 11.77 -2.02
CA PRO A 16 4.79 12.46 -2.57
C PRO A 16 6.07 12.28 -1.76
N PRO A 17 6.07 12.45 -0.43
CA PRO A 17 7.33 12.28 0.30
C PRO A 17 7.86 10.85 0.29
N GLY A 18 6.97 9.84 0.24
CA GLY A 18 7.40 8.45 0.25
C GLY A 18 7.66 7.88 -1.13
N ASP A 19 7.16 8.52 -2.18
CA ASP A 19 7.28 8.06 -3.57
C ASP A 19 6.74 6.66 -3.77
N PHE A 20 5.49 6.46 -3.38
CA PHE A 20 4.75 5.22 -3.62
C PHE A 20 3.26 5.52 -3.79
N TYR A 21 2.55 4.56 -4.38
CA TYR A 21 1.11 4.65 -4.63
C TYR A 21 0.35 3.68 -3.74
N ILE A 22 -0.94 3.96 -3.52
CA ILE A 22 -1.85 3.10 -2.75
C ILE A 22 -2.91 2.60 -3.71
N ASP A 23 -3.01 1.27 -3.87
CA ASP A 23 -3.96 0.59 -4.77
C ASP A 23 -3.97 1.21 -6.17
N PRO A 24 -2.82 1.41 -6.83
CA PRO A 24 -2.81 2.03 -8.15
C PRO A 24 -3.43 1.11 -9.21
N TRP A 25 -4.07 1.74 -10.21
CA TRP A 25 -4.68 1.01 -11.32
C TRP A 25 -3.84 1.05 -12.60
N ARG A 26 -2.67 1.66 -12.57
CA ARG A 26 -1.66 1.63 -13.64
C ARG A 26 -0.34 1.15 -13.07
N PRO A 27 0.54 0.56 -13.90
CA PRO A 27 1.85 0.12 -13.43
C PRO A 27 2.67 1.26 -12.84
N VAL A 28 3.23 1.02 -11.65
CA VAL A 28 4.09 1.98 -10.94
C VAL A 28 5.28 1.22 -10.36
N ASP A 29 6.28 1.95 -9.86
CA ASP A 29 7.44 1.32 -9.24
C ASP A 29 7.08 0.69 -7.89
N ARG A 30 6.39 1.43 -7.00
CA ARG A 30 6.06 0.96 -5.67
C ARG A 30 4.58 1.13 -5.37
N ALA A 31 3.96 0.07 -4.90
CA ALA A 31 2.54 0.05 -4.58
C ALA A 31 2.29 -0.57 -3.21
N VAL A 32 1.44 0.07 -2.42
CA VAL A 32 0.88 -0.48 -1.18
C VAL A 32 -0.52 -1.00 -1.52
N ILE A 33 -0.77 -2.26 -1.23
CA ILE A 33 -2.03 -2.93 -1.60
C ILE A 33 -2.88 -3.14 -0.35
N THR A 34 -4.11 -2.61 -0.36
CA THR A 34 -5.02 -2.74 0.78
C THR A 34 -5.84 -4.03 0.71
N HIS A 35 -6.14 -4.53 -0.48
CA HIS A 35 -6.94 -5.74 -0.69
C HIS A 35 -6.35 -6.57 -1.81
N ALA A 36 -6.51 -7.89 -1.74
CA ALA A 36 -6.07 -8.79 -2.81
C ALA A 36 -7.09 -8.93 -3.94
N HIS A 37 -8.11 -8.07 -4.01
CA HIS A 37 -9.11 -8.06 -5.07
C HIS A 37 -8.55 -7.46 -6.38
N ALA A 38 -9.15 -7.85 -7.52
CA ALA A 38 -8.64 -7.47 -8.84
C ALA A 38 -8.57 -5.96 -9.06
N ASP A 39 -9.50 -5.20 -8.49
CA ASP A 39 -9.55 -3.75 -8.62
C ASP A 39 -8.56 -3.01 -7.70
N HIS A 40 -8.01 -3.70 -6.69
CA HIS A 40 -6.98 -3.16 -5.80
C HIS A 40 -5.60 -3.73 -6.08
N ALA A 41 -5.53 -5.01 -6.49
CA ALA A 41 -4.27 -5.71 -6.68
C ALA A 41 -4.03 -5.97 -8.17
N ARG A 42 -3.30 -5.07 -8.82
CA ARG A 42 -3.04 -5.12 -10.24
C ARG A 42 -1.60 -5.53 -10.53
N ARG A 43 -1.38 -6.10 -11.71
CA ARG A 43 -0.05 -6.52 -12.16
C ARG A 43 0.78 -5.32 -12.61
N GLY A 44 2.10 -5.53 -12.68
CA GLY A 44 3.02 -4.60 -13.34
C GLY A 44 3.72 -3.63 -12.42
N HIS A 45 3.53 -3.74 -11.11
CA HIS A 45 4.28 -2.88 -10.18
C HIS A 45 5.66 -3.47 -9.90
N GLY A 46 6.66 -2.59 -9.72
CA GLY A 46 8.02 -3.02 -9.44
C GLY A 46 8.16 -3.62 -8.05
N HIS A 47 7.46 -3.06 -7.07
CA HIS A 47 7.48 -3.52 -5.67
C HIS A 47 6.08 -3.43 -5.08
N TYR A 48 5.71 -4.46 -4.31
CA TYR A 48 4.43 -4.52 -3.61
C TYR A 48 4.65 -4.56 -2.10
N LEU A 49 3.84 -3.85 -1.35
CA LEU A 49 3.76 -3.94 0.12
C LEU A 49 2.32 -4.28 0.48
N ALA A 50 2.12 -5.33 1.24
CA ALA A 50 0.77 -5.77 1.63
C ALA A 50 0.82 -6.46 2.98
N ALA A 51 -0.35 -6.61 3.62
CA ALA A 51 -0.45 -7.32 4.89
C ALA A 51 -0.05 -8.78 4.70
N ALA A 52 0.68 -9.32 5.67
CA ALA A 52 1.18 -10.70 5.60
C ALA A 52 0.08 -11.73 5.29
N PRO A 53 -1.15 -11.64 5.86
CA PRO A 53 -2.20 -12.59 5.51
C PRO A 53 -2.64 -12.54 4.04
N ALA A 54 -2.34 -11.47 3.31
CA ALA A 54 -2.69 -11.35 1.89
C ALA A 54 -1.65 -11.98 0.96
N GLU A 55 -0.49 -12.37 1.46
CA GLU A 55 0.63 -12.81 0.63
C GLU A 55 0.25 -13.99 -0.27
N GLY A 56 -0.37 -15.03 0.29
CA GLY A 56 -0.72 -16.22 -0.48
C GLY A 56 -1.66 -15.92 -1.62
N VAL A 57 -2.70 -15.11 -1.36
CA VAL A 57 -3.68 -14.73 -2.39
C VAL A 57 -3.03 -13.87 -3.47
N LEU A 58 -2.20 -12.92 -3.08
CA LEU A 58 -1.53 -12.04 -4.04
C LEU A 58 -0.60 -12.83 -4.96
N ARG A 59 0.20 -13.74 -4.42
CA ARG A 59 1.11 -14.56 -5.23
C ARG A 59 0.34 -15.53 -6.13
N ALA A 60 -0.79 -16.08 -5.65
CA ALA A 60 -1.62 -16.96 -6.47
C ALA A 60 -2.25 -16.20 -7.65
N ARG A 61 -2.63 -14.95 -7.46
CA ARG A 61 -3.28 -14.14 -8.50
C ARG A 61 -2.29 -13.45 -9.44
N LEU A 62 -1.18 -12.95 -8.90
CA LEU A 62 -0.25 -12.12 -9.65
C LEU A 62 1.02 -12.86 -10.09
N GLY A 63 1.24 -14.07 -9.58
CA GLY A 63 2.42 -14.87 -9.92
C GLY A 63 3.67 -14.36 -9.19
N GLU A 64 4.80 -14.38 -9.90
CA GLU A 64 6.05 -13.91 -9.32
C GLU A 64 6.09 -12.39 -9.27
N ILE A 65 6.09 -11.85 -8.05
CA ILE A 65 6.13 -10.41 -7.80
C ILE A 65 7.16 -10.15 -6.70
N THR A 66 7.70 -8.94 -6.67
CA THR A 66 8.52 -8.48 -5.55
C THR A 66 7.56 -7.95 -4.48
N LEU A 67 7.31 -8.78 -3.48
CA LEU A 67 6.34 -8.49 -2.42
C LEU A 67 7.02 -8.51 -1.06
N GLN A 68 6.84 -7.45 -0.29
CA GLN A 68 7.19 -7.40 1.11
C GLN A 68 5.92 -7.59 1.93
N PRO A 69 5.73 -8.74 2.59
CA PRO A 69 4.62 -8.92 3.51
C PRO A 69 4.91 -8.18 4.82
N LEU A 70 3.88 -7.55 5.38
CA LEU A 70 4.00 -6.76 6.59
C LEU A 70 2.95 -7.24 7.59
N ALA A 71 3.39 -7.64 8.80
CA ALA A 71 2.45 -8.03 9.84
C ALA A 71 1.60 -6.83 10.24
N TYR A 72 0.34 -7.09 10.62
CA TYR A 72 -0.52 -6.01 11.12
C TYR A 72 0.14 -5.32 12.30
N GLY A 73 0.15 -3.97 12.27
CA GLY A 73 0.74 -3.14 13.31
C GLY A 73 2.25 -2.94 13.20
N GLU A 74 2.93 -3.72 12.36
CA GLU A 74 4.35 -3.54 12.10
C GLU A 74 4.56 -2.27 11.27
N VAL A 75 5.61 -1.50 11.58
CA VAL A 75 5.90 -0.24 10.90
C VAL A 75 7.13 -0.41 10.03
N VAL A 76 7.05 0.02 8.77
CA VAL A 76 8.22 0.18 7.90
C VAL A 76 8.35 1.66 7.55
N GLU A 77 9.57 2.10 7.30
CA GLU A 77 9.84 3.47 6.90
C GLU A 77 10.37 3.46 5.48
N HIS A 78 9.81 4.34 4.64
CA HIS A 78 10.24 4.50 3.26
C HIS A 78 10.31 5.98 2.95
N HIS A 79 11.52 6.47 2.64
CA HIS A 79 11.78 7.89 2.37
C HIS A 79 11.22 8.81 3.47
N GLY A 80 11.36 8.39 4.72
CA GLY A 80 10.90 9.17 5.86
C GLY A 80 9.41 9.04 6.18
N VAL A 81 8.66 8.29 5.39
CA VAL A 81 7.24 8.01 5.67
C VAL A 81 7.13 6.69 6.41
N ARG A 82 6.44 6.70 7.54
CA ARG A 82 6.16 5.49 8.31
C ARG A 82 4.86 4.88 7.81
N ILE A 83 4.93 3.63 7.42
CA ILE A 83 3.79 2.89 6.86
C ILE A 83 3.45 1.75 7.81
N SER A 84 2.19 1.64 8.19
CA SER A 84 1.69 0.48 8.92
C SER A 84 0.35 0.05 8.34
N LEU A 85 0.07 -1.24 8.43
CA LEU A 85 -1.17 -1.83 7.94
C LEU A 85 -1.94 -2.40 9.11
N HIS A 86 -3.26 -2.20 9.10
CA HIS A 86 -4.14 -2.60 10.20
C HIS A 86 -5.34 -3.37 9.64
N PRO A 87 -5.91 -4.32 10.38
CA PRO A 87 -7.04 -5.10 9.85
C PRO A 87 -8.22 -4.21 9.45
N ALA A 88 -8.73 -4.40 8.24
CA ALA A 88 -9.91 -3.69 7.77
C ALA A 88 -11.22 -4.40 8.11
N GLY A 89 -11.15 -5.68 8.44
CA GLY A 89 -12.27 -6.40 9.06
C GLY A 89 -13.27 -7.05 8.12
N HIS A 90 -13.08 -7.03 6.79
CA HIS A 90 -14.09 -7.61 5.90
C HIS A 90 -13.61 -8.80 5.06
N VAL A 91 -12.33 -8.90 4.71
CA VAL A 91 -11.79 -10.08 4.05
C VAL A 91 -10.40 -10.37 4.60
N LEU A 92 -9.95 -11.62 4.45
CA LEU A 92 -8.63 -12.02 4.91
C LEU A 92 -7.55 -11.23 4.17
N GLY A 93 -6.66 -10.61 4.92
CA GLY A 93 -5.55 -9.84 4.35
C GLY A 93 -5.91 -8.44 3.90
N SER A 94 -7.17 -8.00 4.08
CA SER A 94 -7.53 -6.61 3.84
C SER A 94 -6.93 -5.73 4.92
N ALA A 95 -6.59 -4.49 4.57
CA ALA A 95 -5.89 -3.60 5.48
C ALA A 95 -6.33 -2.16 5.32
N GLN A 96 -6.32 -1.46 6.45
CA GLN A 96 -6.25 0.00 6.46
C GLN A 96 -4.78 0.38 6.39
N VAL A 97 -4.46 1.39 5.61
CA VAL A 97 -3.09 1.92 5.50
C VAL A 97 -2.99 3.16 6.36
N ARG A 98 -2.00 3.17 7.26
CA ARG A 98 -1.71 4.35 8.07
C ARG A 98 -0.34 4.88 7.67
N LEU A 99 -0.29 6.15 7.28
CA LEU A 99 0.93 6.84 6.90
C LEU A 99 1.21 7.95 7.91
N GLU A 100 2.47 8.10 8.29
CA GLU A 100 2.91 9.17 9.18
C GLU A 100 4.17 9.82 8.64
N HIS A 101 4.16 11.15 8.56
CA HIS A 101 5.31 11.91 8.06
C HIS A 101 5.21 13.35 8.55
N GLY A 102 6.29 13.85 9.18
CA GLY A 102 6.37 15.24 9.61
C GLY A 102 5.26 15.67 10.56
N GLY A 103 4.83 14.77 11.45
CA GLY A 103 3.75 15.05 12.40
C GLY A 103 2.35 14.89 11.81
N ARG A 104 2.23 14.48 10.56
CA ARG A 104 0.93 14.26 9.92
C ARG A 104 0.62 12.79 9.85
N VAL A 105 -0.67 12.47 9.95
CA VAL A 105 -1.17 11.10 9.85
C VAL A 105 -2.26 11.05 8.79
N TRP A 106 -2.21 10.04 7.92
CA TRP A 106 -3.24 9.78 6.91
C TRP A 106 -3.64 8.30 7.01
N VAL A 107 -4.93 8.03 7.00
CA VAL A 107 -5.47 6.68 7.10
C VAL A 107 -6.52 6.47 6.03
N ALA A 108 -6.47 5.32 5.34
CA ALA A 108 -7.49 4.88 4.41
C ALA A 108 -7.64 3.37 4.43
N SER A 109 -8.80 2.92 4.02
CA SER A 109 -9.08 1.49 3.87
C SER A 109 -9.49 1.14 2.46
#